data_944579cc91efa5e98305d2ed061cf9e1
#
_entry.id   944579cc91efa5e98305d2ed061cf9e1
#
_cell.length_a   1.000
_cell.length_b   1.000
_cell.length_c   1.000
_cell.angle_alpha   90.00
_cell.angle_beta   90.00
_cell.angle_gamma   90.00
#
_symmetry.space_group_name_H-M   'P 1'
#
loop_
_entity.id
_entity.type
_entity.pdbx_description
1 polymer ?
#
loop_
_entity_poly.entity_id
_entity_poly.type
_entity_poly.pdbx_seq_one_letter_code
_entity_poly.pdbx_strand_id
1 'polypeptide(L)' 'MQTEKWFSMKEICAYLGISRDTVKKWIKKGLPAHRVGRLWKFNVEEIDQWLKTNGSGQES' A
#
# COMPACT_ATOMS: atom_id res chain seq x y z
N MET A 1 16.86 1.58 16.08
CA MET A 1 16.55 2.23 15.25
C MET A 1 15.63 1.77 14.26
N GLN A 2 14.78 2.49 13.83
CA GLN A 2 13.80 2.15 12.94
C GLN A 2 14.28 2.18 11.58
N THR A 3 14.20 1.15 10.87
CA THR A 3 14.61 1.14 9.49
C THR A 3 13.42 0.92 8.57
N GLU A 4 12.28 0.60 9.13
CA GLU A 4 11.11 0.38 8.30
C GLU A 4 10.50 1.68 7.88
N LYS A 5 9.98 1.73 6.67
CA LYS A 5 9.32 2.87 6.20
C LYS A 5 7.84 2.65 6.22
N TRP A 6 7.12 3.53 6.86
CA TRP A 6 5.68 3.46 6.94
C TRP A 6 5.08 4.69 6.29
N PHE A 7 4.14 4.48 5.41
CA PHE A 7 3.46 5.56 4.70
C PHE A 7 2.06 5.73 5.26
N SER A 8 1.58 6.96 5.25
CA SER A 8 0.19 7.25 5.57
C SER A 8 -0.63 7.03 4.30
N MET A 9 -1.94 7.16 4.41
CA MET A 9 -2.80 7.03 3.24
C MET A 9 -2.40 8.03 2.16
N LYS A 10 -2.12 9.25 2.55
CA LYS A 10 -1.75 10.26 1.58
C LYS A 10 -0.44 9.92 0.90
N GLU A 11 0.50 9.44 1.69
CA GLU A 11 1.81 9.10 1.15
C GLU A 11 1.75 7.90 0.22
N ILE A 12 0.95 6.90 0.57
CA ILE A 12 0.87 5.72 -0.27
C ILE A 12 0.19 6.05 -1.59
N CYS A 13 -0.77 6.97 -1.57
CA CYS A 13 -1.40 7.40 -2.82
C CYS A 13 -0.37 8.03 -3.74
N ALA A 14 0.48 8.88 -3.18
CA ALA A 14 1.51 9.52 -3.98
C ALA A 14 2.55 8.51 -4.46
N TYR A 15 2.89 7.58 -3.60
CA TYR A 15 3.90 6.58 -3.95
C TYR A 15 3.44 5.69 -5.09
N LEU A 16 2.18 5.29 -5.07
CA LEU A 16 1.64 4.41 -6.08
C LEU A 16 1.02 5.16 -7.26
N GLY A 17 0.82 6.46 -7.09
CA GLY A 17 0.24 7.25 -8.16
C GLY A 17 -1.23 6.95 -8.37
N ILE A 18 -1.96 6.65 -7.32
CA ILE A 18 -3.37 6.30 -7.43
C ILE A 18 -4.18 7.11 -6.44
N SER A 19 -5.48 7.10 -6.62
CA SER A 19 -6.36 7.85 -5.73
C SER A 19 -6.63 7.06 -4.46
N ARG A 20 -7.16 7.76 -3.47
CA ARG A 20 -7.52 7.13 -2.21
C ARG A 20 -8.55 6.03 -2.41
N ASP A 21 -9.51 6.27 -3.29
CA ASP A 21 -10.53 5.27 -3.55
C ASP A 21 -9.92 4.01 -4.14
N THR A 22 -8.93 4.17 -5.00
CA THR A 22 -8.25 3.02 -5.58
C THR A 22 -7.48 2.26 -4.52
N VAL A 23 -6.84 2.98 -3.59
CA VAL A 23 -6.14 2.31 -2.49
C VAL A 23 -7.12 1.45 -1.70
N LYS A 24 -8.29 2.00 -1.41
CA LYS A 24 -9.27 1.25 -0.62
C LYS A 24 -9.74 0.01 -1.36
N LYS A 25 -9.88 0.09 -2.67
CA LYS A 25 -10.26 -1.06 -3.46
C LYS A 25 -9.18 -2.12 -3.41
N TRP A 26 -7.93 -1.69 -3.48
CA TRP A 26 -6.82 -2.63 -3.47
C TRP A 26 -6.69 -3.29 -2.10
N ILE A 27 -7.01 -2.55 -1.02
CA ILE A 27 -6.99 -3.14 0.30
C ILE A 27 -7.97 -4.31 0.37
N LYS A 28 -9.11 -4.16 -0.26
CA LYS A 28 -10.08 -5.25 -0.29
C LYS A 28 -9.57 -6.43 -1.09
N LYS A 29 -8.65 -6.19 -2.01
CA LYS A 29 -8.08 -7.26 -2.80
C LYS A 29 -6.90 -7.92 -2.14
N GLY A 30 -6.47 -7.39 -1.01
CA GLY A 30 -5.36 -7.99 -0.30
C GLY A 30 -4.14 -7.11 -0.10
N LEU A 31 -4.21 -5.86 -0.54
CA LEU A 31 -3.08 -4.96 -0.35
C LEU A 31 -2.75 -4.86 1.14
N PRO A 32 -1.49 -5.07 1.52
CA PRO A 32 -1.11 -4.99 2.91
C PRO A 32 -1.37 -3.60 3.49
N ALA A 33 -2.15 -3.53 4.52
CA ALA A 33 -2.47 -2.27 5.17
C ALA A 33 -2.70 -2.52 6.64
N HIS A 34 -2.25 -1.59 7.46
CA HIS A 34 -2.40 -1.71 8.90
C HIS A 34 -3.19 -0.52 9.43
N ARG A 35 -4.11 -0.78 10.31
CA ARG A 35 -4.93 0.26 10.86
C ARG A 35 -4.50 0.55 12.28
N VAL A 36 -4.17 1.78 12.56
CA VAL A 36 -3.79 2.19 13.90
C VAL A 36 -4.75 3.28 14.30
N GLY A 37 -5.75 2.91 15.10
CA GLY A 37 -6.81 3.84 15.43
C GLY A 37 -7.58 4.20 14.18
N ARG A 38 -7.54 5.46 13.80
CA ARG A 38 -8.23 5.91 12.62
C ARG A 38 -7.31 6.06 11.44
N LEU A 39 -6.03 5.78 11.63
CA LEU A 39 -5.06 6.02 10.58
C LEU A 39 -4.69 4.74 9.88
N TRP A 40 -4.45 4.85 8.59
CA TRP A 40 -3.93 3.75 7.82
C TRP A 40 -2.44 3.89 7.72
N LYS A 41 -1.73 2.79 7.91
CA LYS A 41 -0.29 2.77 7.77
C LYS A 41 0.09 1.65 6.80
N PHE A 42 1.04 1.92 5.94
CA PHE A 42 1.46 0.98 4.92
C PHE A 42 2.95 0.79 4.98
N ASN A 43 3.39 -0.47 4.99
CA ASN A 43 4.81 -0.77 4.98
C ASN A 43 5.26 -0.91 3.53
N VAL A 44 6.24 -0.12 3.15
CA VAL A 44 6.67 -0.07 1.75
C VAL A 44 7.12 -1.43 1.25
N GLU A 45 7.84 -2.17 2.07
CA GLU A 45 8.32 -3.47 1.64
C GLU A 45 7.19 -4.45 1.38
N GLU A 46 6.18 -4.41 2.24
CA GLU A 46 5.04 -5.27 2.04
C GLU A 46 4.28 -4.89 0.77
N ILE A 47 4.16 -3.60 0.53
CA ILE A 47 3.47 -3.11 -0.66
C ILE A 47 4.21 -3.56 -1.91
N ASP A 48 5.53 -3.42 -1.91
CA ASP A 48 6.33 -3.81 -3.06
C ASP A 48 6.19 -5.30 -3.34
N GLN A 49 6.20 -6.11 -2.29
CA GLN A 49 6.04 -7.54 -2.45
C GLN A 49 4.68 -7.86 -3.04
N TRP A 50 3.64 -7.21 -2.54
CA TRP A 50 2.30 -7.46 -3.02
C TRP A 50 2.18 -7.09 -4.49
N LEU A 51 2.79 -5.98 -4.88
CA LEU A 51 2.75 -5.54 -6.27
C LEU A 51 3.46 -6.54 -7.18
N LYS A 52 4.55 -7.10 -6.71
CA LYS A 52 5.28 -8.07 -7.52
C LYS A 52 4.48 -9.34 -7.75
N THR A 53 3.74 -9.77 -6.74
CA THR A 53 3.00 -11.00 -6.89
C THR A 53 1.62 -10.82 -7.49
N ASN A 54 1.03 -9.66 -7.27
CA ASN A 54 -0.34 -9.46 -7.74
C ASN A 54 -0.45 -8.44 -8.84
N GLY A 55 0.32 -7.39 -8.74
CA GLY A 55 0.16 -6.30 -9.68
C GLY A 55 0.94 -6.51 -10.95
N SER A 56 2.14 -7.02 -10.82
CA SER A 56 2.98 -7.08 -11.97
C SER A 56 2.49 -8.09 -12.97
N GLY A 57 1.69 -8.98 -12.52
CA GLY A 57 1.24 -9.96 -13.44
C GLY A 57 0.49 -9.39 -14.56
N GLN A 58 -0.04 -8.23 -14.34
CA GLN A 58 -0.71 -7.69 -15.32
C GLN A 58 0.00 -6.96 -16.20
N GLU A 59 0.93 -6.74 -16.05
CA GLU A 59 1.49 -6.06 -16.83
C GLU A 59 1.93 -6.51 -17.74
N SER A 60 1.76 -6.86 -17.72
CA SER A 60 2.10 -7.24 -18.53
C SER A 60 2.31 -7.39 -18.97
#